data_fb3301baeb91ab242bf097d11e168ac4
#
_entry.id   fb3301baeb91ab242bf097d11e168ac4
#
_cell.length_a   1.000
_cell.length_b   1.000
_cell.length_c   1.000
_cell.angle_alpha   90.00
_cell.angle_beta   90.00
_cell.angle_gamma   90.00
#
_symmetry.space_group_name_H-M   'P 1'
#
loop_
_entity.id
_entity.type
_entity.pdbx_description
1 polymer ?
#
loop_
_entity_poly.entity_id
_entity_poly.type
_entity_poly.pdbx_seq_one_letter_code
_entity_poly.pdbx_strand_id
1 'polypeptide(L)'
;MGFRFDSFSDPQKYGKVIYKPMEKSKIVISGAGLTGSLLALLLGQRGYDITILERRPDTRSNTEESGRSINLALSSRGIHALKMAGLMDQVGQLLIPMSGRMLHFESGKSELMPYGQRDHEVIYSVSRRDLNALTLNAAVAARKVDVKFLQKVSKVDLANNQIVVEDIPTGQSRVENFDLLIGADGAGSRTRRSLIPFVNGKSTSEFLDHDYKELEIPAATNGKYQIEKQALHIWPRGGYMLIALPNQDGSFTVTLFLPKSGPDGFSQLESSKDVQHFFEANFPSAIRLIPDLIQDYFDNAQGKLGTLRCSPWFYQDSCVILGDAAHAIVPFHGQGMNAGFEDCSELIRLLDHYHDDWKSTLQEFDRIRKPNADAIAEMALENYVTMRESVADPKFQLKKEIGFRLETRFPDRFVPRYSLVMFHRVPYATAYRRGKIQQQILSSLADEIESVNDVDFSRAEILVHENLSTLIAGPDGVWVDEESRQNCQLKPL
;
A
#
# COMPACT_ATOMS: atom_id res chain seq x y z
N MET A 1 19.28 -4.86 22.06
CA MET A 1 19.21 -6.32 21.81
C MET A 1 18.91 -6.51 20.33
N GLY A 2 19.88 -7.05 19.59
CA GLY A 2 19.73 -7.24 18.15
C GLY A 2 18.75 -8.37 17.87
N PHE A 3 17.68 -8.06 17.14
CA PHE A 3 16.76 -9.07 16.62
C PHE A 3 17.49 -9.90 15.56
N ARG A 4 17.75 -11.17 15.86
CA ARG A 4 18.16 -12.14 14.85
C ARG A 4 16.93 -12.50 14.02
N PHE A 5 16.97 -12.18 12.74
CA PHE A 5 16.07 -12.76 11.76
C PHE A 5 16.45 -14.24 11.61
N ASP A 6 15.55 -15.13 12.04
CA ASP A 6 15.77 -16.56 11.87
C ASP A 6 15.91 -16.91 10.38
N SER A 7 16.92 -17.71 10.14
CA SER A 7 17.45 -18.16 8.87
C SER A 7 16.42 -18.93 8.03
N PHE A 8 15.73 -18.24 7.14
CA PHE A 8 15.15 -18.80 5.93
C PHE A 8 15.85 -18.21 4.72
N SER A 9 17.13 -18.53 4.55
CA SER A 9 17.87 -18.17 3.37
C SER A 9 18.63 -19.39 2.87
N ASP A 10 18.05 -20.09 1.93
CA ASP A 10 18.81 -20.90 1.01
C ASP A 10 18.76 -20.26 -0.38
N PRO A 11 19.76 -19.44 -0.76
CA PRO A 11 19.85 -18.84 -2.10
C PRO A 11 20.11 -19.88 -3.20
N GLN A 12 20.36 -21.13 -2.85
CA GLN A 12 20.65 -22.20 -3.82
C GLN A 12 19.39 -22.88 -4.38
N LYS A 13 18.20 -22.61 -3.84
CA LYS A 13 16.95 -23.19 -4.36
C LYS A 13 16.46 -22.57 -5.66
N TYR A 14 16.92 -21.39 -6.03
CA TYR A 14 16.67 -20.82 -7.36
C TYR A 14 17.89 -21.08 -8.23
N GLY A 15 17.94 -22.26 -8.86
CA GLY A 15 18.99 -22.60 -9.81
C GLY A 15 19.14 -21.49 -10.85
N LYS A 16 20.38 -21.20 -11.29
CA LYS A 16 20.66 -20.33 -12.42
C LYS A 16 19.92 -20.85 -13.64
N VAL A 17 18.70 -20.37 -13.86
CA VAL A 17 17.99 -20.60 -15.12
C VAL A 17 18.73 -19.75 -16.17
N ILE A 18 19.36 -20.40 -17.11
CA ILE A 18 19.99 -19.74 -18.27
C ILE A 18 18.82 -19.34 -19.19
N TYR A 19 18.37 -18.09 -19.07
CA TYR A 19 17.33 -17.55 -19.93
C TYR A 19 17.84 -17.42 -21.37
N LYS A 20 17.02 -17.91 -22.33
CA LYS A 20 17.21 -17.61 -23.75
C LYS A 20 17.04 -16.11 -24.01
N PRO A 21 17.79 -15.50 -24.95
CA PRO A 21 17.54 -14.12 -25.35
C PRO A 21 16.11 -13.97 -25.86
N MET A 22 15.39 -12.98 -25.36
CA MET A 22 13.94 -12.86 -25.49
C MET A 22 13.49 -12.02 -26.68
N GLU A 23 12.29 -12.31 -27.17
CA GLU A 23 11.69 -11.63 -28.33
C GLU A 23 11.37 -10.14 -28.08
N LYS A 24 11.25 -9.69 -26.82
CA LYS A 24 10.99 -8.28 -26.48
C LYS A 24 12.28 -7.55 -26.13
N SER A 25 12.82 -6.85 -27.12
CA SER A 25 14.10 -6.16 -27.01
C SER A 25 14.01 -4.75 -26.39
N LYS A 26 12.81 -4.12 -26.37
CA LYS A 26 12.63 -2.74 -25.89
C LYS A 26 11.42 -2.61 -24.99
N ILE A 27 11.64 -2.75 -23.66
CA ILE A 27 10.63 -2.49 -22.65
C ILE A 27 10.75 -1.04 -22.17
N VAL A 28 9.66 -0.29 -22.23
CA VAL A 28 9.56 1.06 -21.70
C VAL A 28 8.66 1.06 -20.46
N ILE A 29 9.18 1.59 -19.34
CA ILE A 29 8.41 1.82 -18.11
C ILE A 29 8.15 3.33 -17.99
N SER A 30 6.89 3.73 -17.99
CA SER A 30 6.49 5.11 -17.71
C SER A 30 6.35 5.28 -16.18
N GLY A 31 7.27 6.06 -15.58
CA GLY A 31 7.30 6.38 -14.15
C GLY A 31 8.36 5.64 -13.34
N ALA A 32 9.24 6.40 -12.66
CA ALA A 32 10.27 5.92 -11.73
C ALA A 32 9.83 6.01 -10.26
N GLY A 33 8.53 5.88 -9.99
CA GLY A 33 8.01 5.73 -8.63
C GLY A 33 8.36 4.35 -8.05
N LEU A 34 7.94 4.09 -6.81
CA LEU A 34 8.21 2.84 -6.08
C LEU A 34 7.94 1.59 -6.92
N THR A 35 6.74 1.49 -7.51
CA THR A 35 6.33 0.33 -8.31
C THR A 35 7.17 0.20 -9.60
N GLY A 36 7.36 1.32 -10.33
CA GLY A 36 8.13 1.30 -11.57
C GLY A 36 9.61 0.96 -11.36
N SER A 37 10.22 1.50 -10.30
CA SER A 37 11.62 1.22 -9.93
C SER A 37 11.81 -0.23 -9.49
N LEU A 38 10.91 -0.76 -8.67
CA LEU A 38 10.99 -2.16 -8.23
C LEU A 38 10.81 -3.13 -9.39
N LEU A 39 9.84 -2.87 -10.26
CA LEU A 39 9.61 -3.72 -11.44
C LEU A 39 10.79 -3.69 -12.40
N ALA A 40 11.37 -2.50 -12.65
CA ALA A 40 12.55 -2.36 -13.48
C ALA A 40 13.73 -3.17 -12.95
N LEU A 41 13.95 -3.15 -11.61
CA LEU A 41 14.97 -3.98 -10.98
C LEU A 41 14.72 -5.47 -11.23
N LEU A 42 13.51 -5.95 -10.95
CA LEU A 42 13.15 -7.36 -11.08
C LEU A 42 13.25 -7.86 -12.53
N LEU A 43 12.82 -7.06 -13.50
CA LEU A 43 12.95 -7.39 -14.93
C LEU A 43 14.42 -7.29 -15.40
N GLY A 44 15.18 -6.28 -14.92
CA GLY A 44 16.60 -6.13 -15.21
C GLY A 44 17.44 -7.31 -14.70
N GLN A 45 17.12 -7.84 -13.51
CA GLN A 45 17.74 -9.05 -12.97
C GLN A 45 17.49 -10.29 -13.83
N ARG A 46 16.39 -10.31 -14.58
CA ARG A 46 16.05 -11.35 -15.57
C ARG A 46 16.70 -11.13 -16.93
N GLY A 47 17.41 -10.02 -17.12
CA GLY A 47 18.16 -9.71 -18.34
C GLY A 47 17.37 -8.96 -19.42
N TYR A 48 16.19 -8.41 -19.11
CA TYR A 48 15.46 -7.53 -20.02
C TYR A 48 16.14 -6.18 -20.19
N ASP A 49 16.05 -5.60 -21.40
CA ASP A 49 16.49 -4.23 -21.68
C ASP A 49 15.36 -3.25 -21.36
N ILE A 50 15.58 -2.34 -20.42
CA ILE A 50 14.54 -1.48 -19.86
C ILE A 50 14.95 -0.01 -19.96
N THR A 51 14.05 0.81 -20.46
CA THR A 51 14.13 2.27 -20.36
C THR A 51 13.02 2.77 -19.44
N ILE A 52 13.37 3.44 -18.34
CA ILE A 52 12.41 4.14 -17.48
C ILE A 52 12.36 5.61 -17.91
N LEU A 53 11.15 6.13 -18.15
CA LEU A 53 10.90 7.54 -18.42
C LEU A 53 10.20 8.19 -17.22
N GLU A 54 10.88 9.14 -16.56
CA GLU A 54 10.36 9.86 -15.41
C GLU A 54 10.26 11.36 -15.72
N ARG A 55 9.07 11.93 -15.48
CA ARG A 55 8.81 13.36 -15.76
C ARG A 55 9.45 14.31 -14.73
N ARG A 56 9.68 13.85 -13.49
CA ARG A 56 10.29 14.64 -12.42
C ARG A 56 11.82 14.63 -12.54
N PRO A 57 12.50 15.61 -11.94
CA PRO A 57 13.94 15.56 -11.78
C PRO A 57 14.35 14.35 -10.93
N ASP A 58 15.63 14.03 -10.95
CA ASP A 58 16.19 12.99 -10.07
C ASP A 58 16.13 13.42 -8.60
N THR A 59 15.19 12.85 -7.86
CA THR A 59 14.96 13.17 -6.46
C THR A 59 16.07 12.69 -5.52
N ARG A 60 17.02 11.87 -6.02
CA ARG A 60 18.19 11.41 -5.25
C ARG A 60 19.25 12.51 -5.07
N SER A 61 19.34 13.42 -6.05
CA SER A 61 20.32 14.50 -6.08
C SER A 61 19.84 15.82 -5.45
N ASN A 62 18.53 15.99 -5.23
CA ASN A 62 17.97 17.27 -4.79
C ASN A 62 17.16 17.09 -3.49
N THR A 63 17.72 17.59 -2.38
CA THR A 63 17.11 17.49 -1.04
C THR A 63 16.08 18.60 -0.77
N GLU A 64 16.15 19.71 -1.49
CA GLU A 64 15.34 20.91 -1.20
C GLU A 64 13.99 20.97 -1.96
N GLU A 65 13.90 20.34 -3.16
CA GLU A 65 12.68 20.41 -3.98
C GLU A 65 11.68 19.24 -3.75
N SER A 66 12.07 18.23 -3.02
CA SER A 66 11.15 17.16 -2.66
C SER A 66 10.37 17.60 -1.42
N GLY A 67 9.15 18.06 -1.58
CA GLY A 67 8.23 18.31 -0.47
C GLY A 67 8.25 17.17 0.55
N ARG A 68 7.85 17.43 1.81
CA ARG A 68 7.88 16.45 2.90
C ARG A 68 7.40 15.08 2.45
N SER A 69 8.17 14.06 2.78
CA SER A 69 7.91 12.70 2.33
C SER A 69 6.86 12.05 3.20
N ILE A 70 5.73 11.66 2.62
CA ILE A 70 4.72 10.85 3.31
C ILE A 70 5.34 9.52 3.71
N ASN A 71 5.15 9.11 4.97
CA ASN A 71 5.51 7.78 5.41
C ASN A 71 4.51 6.74 4.92
N LEU A 72 5.04 5.58 4.61
CA LEU A 72 4.28 4.43 4.15
C LEU A 72 4.30 3.33 5.22
N ALA A 73 3.24 2.54 5.26
CA ALA A 73 3.17 1.33 6.08
C ALA A 73 3.59 0.12 5.24
N LEU A 74 4.79 -0.41 5.46
CA LEU A 74 5.25 -1.63 4.81
C LEU A 74 4.73 -2.85 5.57
N SER A 75 4.17 -3.82 4.83
CA SER A 75 3.58 -5.05 5.34
C SER A 75 4.07 -6.29 4.56
N SER A 76 3.55 -7.46 4.88
CA SER A 76 4.02 -8.75 4.35
C SER A 76 4.17 -8.82 2.82
N ARG A 77 3.25 -8.21 2.06
CA ARG A 77 3.30 -8.22 0.57
C ARG A 77 4.45 -7.40 0.03
N GLY A 78 4.62 -6.19 0.54
CA GLY A 78 5.75 -5.34 0.16
C GLY A 78 7.08 -5.95 0.57
N ILE A 79 7.16 -6.51 1.77
CA ILE A 79 8.34 -7.24 2.26
C ILE A 79 8.67 -8.42 1.34
N HIS A 80 7.68 -9.18 0.88
CA HIS A 80 7.90 -10.29 -0.04
C HIS A 80 8.51 -9.83 -1.37
N ALA A 81 7.96 -8.80 -1.98
CA ALA A 81 8.48 -8.26 -3.24
C ALA A 81 9.91 -7.71 -3.10
N LEU A 82 10.20 -7.03 -1.97
CA LEU A 82 11.55 -6.55 -1.65
C LEU A 82 12.54 -7.68 -1.37
N LYS A 83 12.09 -8.78 -0.74
CA LYS A 83 12.90 -10.01 -0.58
C LYS A 83 13.22 -10.64 -1.93
N MET A 84 12.22 -10.74 -2.82
CA MET A 84 12.42 -11.24 -4.18
C MET A 84 13.44 -10.40 -4.96
N ALA A 85 13.45 -9.08 -4.75
CA ALA A 85 14.41 -8.17 -5.36
C ALA A 85 15.81 -8.17 -4.70
N GLY A 86 16.00 -8.87 -3.57
CA GLY A 86 17.25 -8.91 -2.81
C GLY A 86 17.55 -7.63 -2.03
N LEU A 87 16.52 -6.83 -1.69
CA LEU A 87 16.70 -5.51 -1.06
C LEU A 87 16.48 -5.48 0.45
N MET A 88 16.02 -6.58 1.08
CA MET A 88 15.57 -6.52 2.48
C MET A 88 16.64 -6.15 3.49
N ASP A 89 17.90 -6.51 3.28
CA ASP A 89 18.99 -6.15 4.20
C ASP A 89 19.20 -4.63 4.25
N GLN A 90 19.07 -3.97 3.10
CA GLN A 90 19.19 -2.51 2.99
C GLN A 90 17.92 -1.81 3.47
N VAL A 91 16.75 -2.30 3.05
CA VAL A 91 15.46 -1.75 3.45
C VAL A 91 15.25 -1.87 4.96
N GLY A 92 15.71 -2.97 5.58
CA GLY A 92 15.61 -3.19 7.02
C GLY A 92 16.18 -2.06 7.87
N GLN A 93 17.20 -1.35 7.36
CA GLN A 93 17.80 -0.19 8.02
C GLN A 93 16.91 1.06 8.00
N LEU A 94 15.93 1.12 7.10
CA LEU A 94 14.97 2.22 6.96
C LEU A 94 13.69 2.00 7.75
N LEU A 95 13.47 0.82 8.32
CA LEU A 95 12.21 0.42 8.91
C LEU A 95 12.09 0.79 10.38
N ILE A 96 10.93 1.31 10.76
CA ILE A 96 10.55 1.50 12.17
C ILE A 96 9.34 0.61 12.45
N PRO A 97 9.46 -0.40 13.34
CA PRO A 97 8.37 -1.28 13.66
C PRO A 97 7.28 -0.54 14.45
N MET A 98 6.03 -0.78 14.08
CA MET A 98 4.85 -0.29 14.79
C MET A 98 4.02 -1.51 15.23
N SER A 99 3.86 -1.69 16.53
CA SER A 99 3.16 -2.84 17.12
C SER A 99 1.65 -2.65 17.21
N GLY A 100 1.17 -1.40 17.09
CA GLY A 100 -0.24 -1.08 17.21
C GLY A 100 -0.58 0.36 16.87
N ARG A 101 -1.83 0.71 17.14
CA ARG A 101 -2.35 2.07 17.07
C ARG A 101 -2.36 2.67 18.47
N MET A 102 -1.69 3.80 18.67
CA MET A 102 -1.80 4.60 19.89
C MET A 102 -2.98 5.54 19.73
N LEU A 103 -4.08 5.26 20.38
CA LEU A 103 -5.28 6.07 20.34
C LEU A 103 -5.18 7.21 21.36
N HIS A 104 -5.41 8.44 20.93
CA HIS A 104 -5.45 9.64 21.77
C HIS A 104 -6.89 10.14 21.88
N PHE A 105 -7.55 9.82 22.98
CA PHE A 105 -8.94 10.19 23.23
C PHE A 105 -9.08 11.66 23.62
N GLU A 106 -10.29 12.20 23.43
CA GLU A 106 -10.64 13.57 23.84
C GLU A 106 -10.47 13.80 25.35
N SER A 107 -10.66 12.76 26.15
CA SER A 107 -10.39 12.79 27.61
C SER A 107 -8.93 13.01 27.99
N GLY A 108 -8.01 13.03 27.02
CA GLY A 108 -6.56 13.09 27.27
C GLY A 108 -5.91 11.75 27.59
N LYS A 109 -6.69 10.66 27.73
CA LYS A 109 -6.15 9.30 27.85
C LYS A 109 -5.55 8.84 26.52
N SER A 110 -4.45 8.09 26.61
CA SER A 110 -3.88 7.39 25.45
C SER A 110 -3.86 5.88 25.73
N GLU A 111 -4.11 5.07 24.69
CA GLU A 111 -4.16 3.63 24.83
C GLU A 111 -3.59 2.96 23.56
N LEU A 112 -2.70 1.99 23.76
CA LEU A 112 -2.14 1.20 22.67
C LEU A 112 -3.10 0.05 22.31
N MET A 113 -3.62 0.06 21.09
CA MET A 113 -4.38 -1.02 20.51
C MET A 113 -3.46 -1.86 19.62
N PRO A 114 -3.04 -3.07 20.00
CA PRO A 114 -2.13 -3.90 19.22
C PRO A 114 -2.76 -4.30 17.88
N TYR A 115 -1.91 -4.47 16.85
CA TYR A 115 -2.35 -4.96 15.55
C TYR A 115 -2.65 -6.46 15.56
N GLY A 116 -1.86 -7.24 16.26
CA GLY A 116 -1.98 -8.68 16.35
C GLY A 116 -1.69 -9.18 17.77
N GLN A 117 -1.58 -10.51 17.92
CA GLN A 117 -1.35 -11.18 19.21
C GLN A 117 0.09 -11.65 19.40
N ARG A 118 0.92 -11.61 18.33
CA ARG A 118 2.28 -12.13 18.34
C ARG A 118 3.29 -11.00 18.14
N ASP A 119 4.46 -11.08 18.76
CA ASP A 119 5.50 -10.03 18.70
C ASP A 119 5.97 -9.69 17.28
N HIS A 120 5.87 -10.63 16.34
CA HIS A 120 6.23 -10.41 14.94
C HIS A 120 5.10 -9.81 14.09
N GLU A 121 3.90 -9.68 14.62
CA GLU A 121 2.75 -9.10 13.95
C GLU A 121 2.80 -7.57 14.04
N VAL A 122 3.78 -7.00 13.37
CA VAL A 122 4.05 -5.57 13.29
C VAL A 122 4.01 -5.12 11.84
N ILE A 123 3.68 -3.85 11.63
CA ILE A 123 3.89 -3.15 10.36
C ILE A 123 5.04 -2.18 10.52
N TYR A 124 5.60 -1.71 9.41
CA TYR A 124 6.79 -0.85 9.48
C TYR A 124 6.51 0.50 8.85
N SER A 125 6.80 1.58 9.58
CA SER A 125 6.91 2.90 8.97
C SER A 125 8.18 2.97 8.13
N VAL A 126 8.08 3.53 6.93
CA VAL A 126 9.21 3.75 6.04
C VAL A 126 8.99 5.03 5.24
N SER A 127 10.05 5.84 5.11
CA SER A 127 10.04 7.01 4.25
C SER A 127 9.84 6.59 2.79
N ARG A 128 8.81 7.17 2.14
CA ARG A 128 8.54 6.94 0.71
C ARG A 128 9.74 7.35 -0.15
N ARG A 129 10.36 8.47 0.19
CA ARG A 129 11.53 9.01 -0.52
C ARG A 129 12.71 8.05 -0.45
N ASP A 130 13.07 7.62 0.77
CA ASP A 130 14.26 6.80 0.97
C ASP A 130 14.09 5.40 0.38
N LEU A 131 12.89 4.82 0.52
CA LEU A 131 12.57 3.55 -0.11
C LEU A 131 12.60 3.66 -1.65
N ASN A 132 12.09 4.75 -2.22
CA ASN A 132 12.15 4.98 -3.68
C ASN A 132 13.58 5.19 -4.15
N ALA A 133 14.39 5.96 -3.42
CA ALA A 133 15.80 6.17 -3.75
C ALA A 133 16.59 4.86 -3.72
N LEU A 134 16.34 4.02 -2.70
CA LEU A 134 16.97 2.70 -2.59
C LEU A 134 16.59 1.78 -3.75
N THR A 135 15.29 1.65 -4.06
CA THR A 135 14.81 0.79 -5.16
C THR A 135 15.30 1.29 -6.52
N LEU A 136 15.31 2.60 -6.72
CA LEU A 136 15.78 3.22 -7.96
C LEU A 136 17.31 3.07 -8.14
N ASN A 137 18.10 3.24 -7.07
CA ASN A 137 19.56 2.99 -7.10
C ASN A 137 19.85 1.54 -7.47
N ALA A 138 19.12 0.60 -6.89
CA ALA A 138 19.28 -0.81 -7.23
C ALA A 138 18.89 -1.10 -8.68
N ALA A 139 17.83 -0.47 -9.19
CA ALA A 139 17.40 -0.60 -10.58
C ALA A 139 18.49 -0.08 -11.55
N VAL A 140 19.03 1.11 -11.28
CA VAL A 140 20.13 1.70 -12.10
C VAL A 140 21.40 0.86 -12.06
N ALA A 141 21.70 0.24 -10.92
CA ALA A 141 22.85 -0.65 -10.78
C ALA A 141 22.67 -1.99 -11.52
N ALA A 142 21.43 -2.38 -11.82
CA ALA A 142 21.14 -3.57 -12.61
C ALA A 142 21.59 -3.35 -14.07
N ARG A 143 22.26 -4.37 -14.63
CA ARG A 143 22.60 -4.33 -16.07
C ARG A 143 21.31 -4.16 -16.89
N LYS A 144 21.37 -3.31 -17.93
CA LYS A 144 20.28 -3.11 -18.91
C LYS A 144 19.08 -2.29 -18.40
N VAL A 145 19.23 -1.53 -17.32
CA VAL A 145 18.22 -0.55 -16.90
C VAL A 145 18.76 0.86 -17.11
N ASP A 146 18.13 1.61 -18.01
CA ASP A 146 18.41 3.03 -18.27
C ASP A 146 17.27 3.90 -17.73
N VAL A 147 17.60 4.94 -16.94
CA VAL A 147 16.61 5.86 -16.37
C VAL A 147 16.80 7.26 -16.92
N LYS A 148 15.78 7.77 -17.55
CA LYS A 148 15.76 9.12 -18.15
C LYS A 148 14.80 10.02 -17.37
N PHE A 149 15.37 10.94 -16.61
CA PHE A 149 14.63 11.96 -15.87
C PHE A 149 14.23 13.13 -16.76
N LEU A 150 13.25 13.92 -16.33
CA LEU A 150 12.70 15.06 -17.05
C LEU A 150 12.15 14.68 -18.44
N GLN A 151 11.77 13.41 -18.58
CA GLN A 151 11.21 12.85 -19.81
C GLN A 151 9.77 12.42 -19.56
N LYS A 152 8.83 13.14 -20.14
CA LYS A 152 7.39 12.93 -19.92
C LYS A 152 6.78 12.19 -21.09
N VAL A 153 6.16 11.05 -20.83
CA VAL A 153 5.28 10.39 -21.82
C VAL A 153 4.03 11.26 -21.98
N SER A 154 3.94 11.97 -23.09
CA SER A 154 2.86 12.92 -23.37
C SER A 154 1.71 12.30 -24.17
N LYS A 155 2.01 11.31 -25.03
CA LYS A 155 1.04 10.54 -25.82
C LYS A 155 1.45 9.08 -25.92
N VAL A 156 0.48 8.19 -25.98
CA VAL A 156 0.67 6.76 -26.27
C VAL A 156 -0.19 6.38 -27.46
N ASP A 157 0.42 5.76 -28.46
CA ASP A 157 -0.20 5.22 -29.66
C ASP A 157 -0.04 3.70 -29.66
N LEU A 158 -1.05 3.01 -29.17
CA LEU A 158 -1.04 1.54 -29.03
C LEU A 158 -1.22 0.82 -30.37
N ALA A 159 -1.81 1.48 -31.38
CA ALA A 159 -1.98 0.87 -32.70
C ALA A 159 -0.63 0.72 -33.42
N ASN A 160 0.31 1.64 -33.17
CA ASN A 160 1.63 1.66 -33.80
C ASN A 160 2.76 1.29 -32.84
N ASN A 161 2.47 0.92 -31.60
CA ASN A 161 3.43 0.69 -30.50
C ASN A 161 4.44 1.84 -30.34
N GLN A 162 3.91 3.09 -30.29
CA GLN A 162 4.70 4.31 -30.20
C GLN A 162 4.29 5.17 -29.01
N ILE A 163 5.28 5.86 -28.43
CA ILE A 163 5.06 6.94 -27.46
C ILE A 163 5.64 8.25 -27.98
N VAL A 164 5.04 9.36 -27.58
CA VAL A 164 5.65 10.69 -27.70
C VAL A 164 6.24 11.07 -26.36
N VAL A 165 7.53 11.29 -26.36
CA VAL A 165 8.30 11.69 -25.16
C VAL A 165 8.64 13.17 -25.32
N GLU A 166 8.24 13.96 -24.32
CA GLU A 166 8.55 15.37 -24.16
C GLU A 166 9.75 15.54 -23.23
N ASP A 167 10.81 16.15 -23.70
CA ASP A 167 11.93 16.60 -22.89
C ASP A 167 11.51 17.90 -22.17
N ILE A 168 11.31 17.84 -20.86
CA ILE A 168 10.72 18.94 -20.08
C ILE A 168 11.58 20.22 -20.13
N PRO A 169 12.92 20.17 -19.97
CA PRO A 169 13.76 21.37 -20.04
C PRO A 169 13.71 22.10 -21.37
N THR A 170 13.61 21.36 -22.47
CA THR A 170 13.68 21.98 -23.83
C THR A 170 12.30 22.14 -24.48
N GLY A 171 11.28 21.45 -23.96
CA GLY A 171 9.95 21.39 -24.59
C GLY A 171 9.92 20.58 -25.89
N GLN A 172 11.04 20.02 -26.33
CA GLN A 172 11.12 19.23 -27.55
C GLN A 172 10.45 17.85 -27.36
N SER A 173 9.78 17.41 -28.42
CA SER A 173 9.14 16.08 -28.41
C SER A 173 9.76 15.18 -29.47
N ARG A 174 9.87 13.90 -29.16
CA ARG A 174 10.31 12.84 -30.06
C ARG A 174 9.38 11.63 -30.00
N VAL A 175 9.33 10.87 -31.09
CA VAL A 175 8.60 9.59 -31.13
C VAL A 175 9.58 8.47 -30.84
N GLU A 176 9.18 7.58 -29.92
CA GLU A 176 9.91 6.35 -29.62
C GLU A 176 9.02 5.13 -29.81
N ASN A 177 9.57 4.06 -30.36
CA ASN A 177 8.91 2.76 -30.45
C ASN A 177 9.15 1.93 -29.19
N PHE A 178 8.23 1.03 -28.88
CA PHE A 178 8.37 0.03 -27.82
C PHE A 178 7.86 -1.34 -28.28
N ASP A 179 8.37 -2.40 -27.68
CA ASP A 179 7.80 -3.75 -27.80
C ASP A 179 6.79 -4.01 -26.69
N LEU A 180 7.07 -3.45 -25.51
CA LEU A 180 6.16 -3.48 -24.36
C LEU A 180 6.23 -2.13 -23.61
N LEU A 181 5.07 -1.51 -23.40
CA LEU A 181 4.91 -0.33 -22.55
C LEU A 181 4.29 -0.73 -21.21
N ILE A 182 4.97 -0.41 -20.11
CA ILE A 182 4.48 -0.61 -18.76
C ILE A 182 4.14 0.73 -18.11
N GLY A 183 2.87 0.97 -17.83
CA GLY A 183 2.41 2.18 -17.17
C GLY A 183 2.47 2.03 -15.64
N ALA A 184 3.48 2.63 -15.01
CA ALA A 184 3.64 2.80 -13.56
C ALA A 184 3.64 4.29 -13.16
N ASP A 185 2.91 5.11 -13.94
CA ASP A 185 2.91 6.57 -13.95
C ASP A 185 1.86 7.18 -12.97
N GLY A 186 1.43 6.38 -11.98
CA GLY A 186 0.64 6.82 -10.83
C GLY A 186 -0.83 7.12 -11.13
N ALA A 187 -1.56 7.64 -10.15
CA ALA A 187 -3.01 7.87 -10.25
C ALA A 187 -3.40 8.78 -11.44
N GLY A 188 -2.51 9.69 -11.84
CA GLY A 188 -2.67 10.55 -13.03
C GLY A 188 -2.25 9.90 -14.35
N SER A 189 -2.13 8.59 -14.45
CA SER A 189 -1.53 7.84 -15.55
C SER A 189 -1.97 8.30 -16.94
N ARG A 190 -0.97 8.61 -17.77
CA ARG A 190 -1.17 8.87 -19.20
C ARG A 190 -1.40 7.56 -19.95
N THR A 191 -0.67 6.52 -19.56
CA THR A 191 -0.79 5.19 -20.15
C THR A 191 -2.20 4.65 -20.00
N ARG A 192 -2.80 4.72 -18.79
CA ARG A 192 -4.21 4.34 -18.57
C ARG A 192 -5.17 5.14 -19.43
N ARG A 193 -5.00 6.48 -19.49
CA ARG A 193 -5.89 7.35 -20.26
C ARG A 193 -5.85 7.06 -21.76
N SER A 194 -4.78 6.47 -22.27
CA SER A 194 -4.67 6.03 -23.65
C SER A 194 -5.17 4.60 -23.83
N LEU A 195 -4.82 3.68 -22.91
CA LEU A 195 -5.19 2.27 -22.96
C LEU A 195 -6.71 2.07 -22.89
N ILE A 196 -7.35 2.61 -21.88
CA ILE A 196 -8.76 2.29 -21.58
C ILE A 196 -9.72 2.64 -22.74
N PRO A 197 -9.68 3.84 -23.33
CA PRO A 197 -10.52 4.12 -24.50
C PRO A 197 -10.17 3.24 -25.73
N PHE A 198 -8.88 2.93 -25.90
CA PHE A 198 -8.41 2.12 -27.03
C PHE A 198 -8.96 0.70 -27.02
N VAL A 199 -9.10 0.11 -25.83
CA VAL A 199 -9.66 -1.25 -25.64
C VAL A 199 -11.16 -1.26 -25.31
N ASN A 200 -11.86 -0.12 -25.46
CA ASN A 200 -13.25 0.05 -25.05
C ASN A 200 -13.51 -0.33 -23.59
N GLY A 201 -12.51 -0.10 -22.74
CA GLY A 201 -12.55 -0.42 -21.32
C GLY A 201 -13.32 0.60 -20.48
N LYS A 202 -13.34 0.39 -19.17
CA LYS A 202 -13.99 1.27 -18.18
C LYS A 202 -12.96 1.82 -17.19
N SER A 203 -13.10 3.09 -16.82
CA SER A 203 -12.30 3.69 -15.75
C SER A 203 -13.17 4.66 -14.96
N THR A 204 -13.15 4.53 -13.63
CA THR A 204 -13.84 5.41 -12.69
C THR A 204 -12.86 5.98 -11.69
N SER A 205 -13.12 7.20 -11.24
CA SER A 205 -12.37 7.84 -10.14
C SER A 205 -13.40 8.42 -9.18
N GLU A 206 -13.44 7.89 -7.98
CA GLU A 206 -14.35 8.30 -6.93
C GLU A 206 -13.56 9.03 -5.85
N PHE A 207 -13.90 10.30 -5.63
CA PHE A 207 -13.26 11.11 -4.60
C PHE A 207 -14.13 11.16 -3.36
N LEU A 208 -13.50 11.04 -2.19
CA LEU A 208 -14.19 11.25 -0.94
C LEU A 208 -14.61 12.72 -0.78
N ASP A 209 -15.54 12.97 0.11
CA ASP A 209 -15.89 14.29 0.61
C ASP A 209 -14.84 14.86 1.59
N HIS A 210 -13.81 14.09 1.89
CA HIS A 210 -12.65 14.46 2.71
C HIS A 210 -11.42 14.69 1.86
N ASP A 211 -10.56 15.59 2.36
CA ASP A 211 -9.20 15.82 1.87
C ASP A 211 -8.20 15.64 3.03
N TYR A 212 -6.91 15.83 2.76
CA TYR A 212 -5.89 15.74 3.79
C TYR A 212 -4.87 16.86 3.72
N LYS A 213 -4.20 17.11 4.84
CA LYS A 213 -3.13 18.10 4.99
C LYS A 213 -1.98 17.45 5.76
N GLU A 214 -0.75 17.65 5.28
CA GLU A 214 0.46 17.16 5.94
C GLU A 214 1.01 18.21 6.88
N LEU A 215 1.45 17.76 8.07
CA LEU A 215 2.06 18.53 9.14
C LEU A 215 3.24 17.73 9.71
N GLU A 216 3.97 18.29 10.69
CA GLU A 216 5.09 17.58 11.30
C GLU A 216 5.14 17.77 12.82
N ILE A 217 5.46 16.69 13.52
CA ILE A 217 5.99 16.74 14.88
C ILE A 217 7.51 16.59 14.76
N PRO A 218 8.32 17.64 15.02
CA PRO A 218 9.76 17.57 14.92
C PRO A 218 10.36 16.66 15.99
N ALA A 219 11.59 16.21 15.79
CA ALA A 219 12.36 15.57 16.85
C ALA A 219 12.55 16.53 18.04
N ALA A 220 12.65 16.00 19.25
CA ALA A 220 13.04 16.77 20.41
C ALA A 220 14.46 17.32 20.23
N THR A 221 14.83 18.36 21.01
CA THR A 221 16.15 19.05 20.92
C THR A 221 17.36 18.11 21.05
N ASN A 222 17.16 16.93 21.65
CA ASN A 222 18.19 15.89 21.77
C ASN A 222 18.11 14.80 20.66
N GLY A 223 17.34 15.05 19.60
CA GLY A 223 17.13 14.10 18.49
C GLY A 223 16.24 12.90 18.83
N LYS A 224 15.57 12.89 20.00
CA LYS A 224 14.69 11.80 20.41
C LYS A 224 13.24 12.02 19.95
N TYR A 225 12.50 10.95 19.90
CA TYR A 225 11.06 11.00 19.65
C TYR A 225 10.32 11.68 20.80
N GLN A 226 9.35 12.53 20.48
CA GLN A 226 8.52 13.22 21.48
C GLN A 226 7.35 12.37 21.98
N ILE A 227 6.94 11.36 21.22
CA ILE A 227 5.89 10.40 21.54
C ILE A 227 6.38 8.98 21.22
N GLU A 228 5.57 7.94 21.50
CA GLU A 228 5.97 6.54 21.29
C GLU A 228 6.29 6.22 19.82
N LYS A 229 7.53 5.83 19.54
CA LYS A 229 8.00 5.57 18.16
C LYS A 229 7.47 4.27 17.57
N GLN A 230 7.06 3.31 18.40
CA GLN A 230 6.65 1.98 17.94
C GLN A 230 5.12 1.87 17.73
N ALA A 231 4.47 2.97 17.42
CA ALA A 231 3.04 3.03 17.19
C ALA A 231 2.66 3.95 16.02
N LEU A 232 1.55 3.64 15.37
CA LEU A 232 0.80 4.60 14.57
C LEU A 232 -0.09 5.40 15.53
N HIS A 233 0.15 6.69 15.68
CA HIS A 233 -0.69 7.54 16.51
C HIS A 233 -1.95 7.95 15.77
N ILE A 234 -3.09 7.93 16.45
CA ILE A 234 -4.40 8.35 15.92
C ILE A 234 -5.12 9.18 16.97
N TRP A 235 -5.61 10.34 16.57
CA TRP A 235 -6.56 11.17 17.31
C TRP A 235 -7.92 11.11 16.60
N PRO A 236 -8.79 10.12 16.92
CA PRO A 236 -10.12 10.01 16.31
C PRO A 236 -11.07 11.08 16.89
N ARG A 237 -11.89 11.70 16.01
CA ARG A 237 -12.85 12.77 16.37
C ARG A 237 -14.21 12.57 15.68
N GLY A 238 -14.70 11.31 15.65
CA GLY A 238 -15.99 10.97 15.06
C GLY A 238 -15.99 11.08 13.53
N GLY A 239 -16.08 12.29 12.99
CA GLY A 239 -16.14 12.51 11.54
C GLY A 239 -14.79 12.73 10.86
N TYR A 240 -13.71 12.93 11.61
CA TYR A 240 -12.37 13.27 11.11
C TYR A 240 -11.27 12.76 12.06
N MET A 241 -10.01 12.88 11.67
CA MET A 241 -8.90 12.40 12.49
C MET A 241 -7.57 13.05 12.13
N LEU A 242 -6.65 13.01 13.10
CA LEU A 242 -5.22 13.25 12.91
C LEU A 242 -4.48 11.93 13.09
N ILE A 243 -3.47 11.68 12.27
CA ILE A 243 -2.56 10.54 12.45
C ILE A 243 -1.11 10.98 12.44
N ALA A 244 -0.21 10.21 13.07
CA ALA A 244 1.23 10.46 13.00
C ALA A 244 2.01 9.15 12.88
N LEU A 245 2.98 9.13 11.94
CA LEU A 245 3.88 8.02 11.70
C LEU A 245 5.33 8.44 11.97
N PRO A 246 6.14 7.60 12.64
CA PRO A 246 7.52 7.92 13.00
C PRO A 246 8.46 7.96 11.80
N ASN A 247 9.43 8.88 11.83
CA ASN A 247 10.56 9.01 10.92
C ASN A 247 11.86 8.58 11.60
N GLN A 248 12.89 8.23 10.82
CA GLN A 248 14.20 7.77 11.34
C GLN A 248 14.96 8.87 12.11
N ASP A 249 14.72 10.14 11.79
CA ASP A 249 15.34 11.30 12.43
C ASP A 249 14.74 11.71 13.79
N GLY A 250 13.72 10.97 14.27
CA GLY A 250 13.02 11.25 15.52
C GLY A 250 11.78 12.12 15.38
N SER A 251 11.50 12.60 14.18
CA SER A 251 10.27 13.33 13.86
C SER A 251 9.10 12.39 13.55
N PHE A 252 7.89 12.96 13.37
CA PHE A 252 6.72 12.23 12.86
C PHE A 252 6.09 13.01 11.71
N THR A 253 5.78 12.31 10.64
CA THR A 253 4.88 12.82 9.61
C THR A 253 3.45 12.75 10.12
N VAL A 254 2.81 13.91 10.20
CA VAL A 254 1.43 14.06 10.69
C VAL A 254 0.49 14.30 9.52
N THR A 255 -0.67 13.68 9.52
CA THR A 255 -1.69 13.88 8.48
C THR A 255 -3.05 14.18 9.12
N LEU A 256 -3.59 15.34 8.81
CA LEU A 256 -4.94 15.76 9.17
C LEU A 256 -5.90 15.37 8.05
N PHE A 257 -6.95 14.63 8.38
CA PHE A 257 -8.04 14.26 7.47
C PHE A 257 -9.31 14.96 7.92
N LEU A 258 -9.87 15.84 7.08
CA LEU A 258 -11.10 16.59 7.35
C LEU A 258 -12.07 16.53 6.17
N PRO A 259 -13.37 16.74 6.42
CA PRO A 259 -14.32 17.09 5.37
C PRO A 259 -13.86 18.32 4.57
N LYS A 260 -14.18 18.36 3.28
CA LYS A 260 -13.90 19.54 2.43
C LYS A 260 -14.68 20.77 2.91
N SER A 261 -15.91 20.56 3.36
CA SER A 261 -16.86 21.58 3.78
C SER A 261 -17.66 21.15 5.01
N GLY A 262 -18.43 22.06 5.59
CA GLY A 262 -19.18 21.83 6.82
C GLY A 262 -18.50 22.48 8.02
N PRO A 263 -19.09 22.35 9.24
CA PRO A 263 -18.62 23.06 10.43
C PRO A 263 -17.18 22.68 10.84
N ASP A 264 -16.80 21.41 10.60
CA ASP A 264 -15.45 20.89 10.93
C ASP A 264 -14.58 20.68 9.69
N GLY A 265 -14.95 21.32 8.56
CA GLY A 265 -14.27 21.11 7.28
C GLY A 265 -13.16 22.12 6.99
N PHE A 266 -12.31 21.79 6.01
CA PHE A 266 -11.24 22.68 5.54
C PHE A 266 -11.74 24.06 5.12
N SER A 267 -12.97 24.18 4.64
CA SER A 267 -13.60 25.45 4.27
C SER A 267 -13.77 26.45 5.43
N GLN A 268 -13.59 26.02 6.67
CA GLN A 268 -13.63 26.88 7.86
C GLN A 268 -12.23 27.30 8.34
N LEU A 269 -11.16 26.74 7.77
CA LEU A 269 -9.78 26.93 8.20
C LEU A 269 -9.02 27.83 7.24
N GLU A 270 -9.52 29.08 7.05
CA GLU A 270 -9.00 30.03 6.06
C GLU A 270 -7.91 30.95 6.61
N SER A 271 -7.89 31.16 7.93
CA SER A 271 -6.90 32.01 8.60
C SER A 271 -6.08 31.25 9.64
N SER A 272 -4.90 31.80 9.98
CA SER A 272 -4.05 31.28 11.06
C SER A 272 -4.80 31.16 12.39
N LYS A 273 -5.73 32.08 12.66
CA LYS A 273 -6.53 32.07 13.87
C LYS A 273 -7.55 30.92 13.87
N ASP A 274 -8.16 30.62 12.71
CA ASP A 274 -9.11 29.51 12.59
C ASP A 274 -8.40 28.18 12.80
N VAL A 275 -7.24 27.98 12.16
CA VAL A 275 -6.42 26.78 12.32
C VAL A 275 -5.98 26.60 13.77
N GLN A 276 -5.46 27.64 14.41
CA GLN A 276 -5.03 27.61 15.80
C GLN A 276 -6.18 27.19 16.72
N HIS A 277 -7.33 27.86 16.60
CA HIS A 277 -8.51 27.60 17.42
C HIS A 277 -9.06 26.17 17.20
N PHE A 278 -9.08 25.71 15.95
CA PHE A 278 -9.52 24.34 15.61
C PHE A 278 -8.63 23.30 16.30
N PHE A 279 -7.31 23.46 16.24
CA PHE A 279 -6.39 22.52 16.86
C PHE A 279 -6.42 22.58 18.39
N GLU A 280 -6.57 23.77 18.99
CA GLU A 280 -6.74 23.93 20.43
C GLU A 280 -8.00 23.21 20.94
N ALA A 281 -9.10 23.31 20.21
CA ALA A 281 -10.36 22.69 20.58
C ALA A 281 -10.35 21.15 20.37
N ASN A 282 -9.80 20.69 19.25
CA ASN A 282 -9.98 19.29 18.82
C ASN A 282 -8.75 18.42 19.09
N PHE A 283 -7.54 18.98 19.09
CA PHE A 283 -6.27 18.25 19.23
C PHE A 283 -5.33 18.85 20.29
N PRO A 284 -5.81 19.13 21.53
CA PRO A 284 -5.02 19.84 22.54
C PRO A 284 -3.73 19.13 22.95
N SER A 285 -3.66 17.81 22.80
CA SER A 285 -2.43 17.03 23.05
C SER A 285 -1.46 17.08 21.86
N ALA A 286 -1.95 17.17 20.62
CA ALA A 286 -1.13 17.19 19.42
C ALA A 286 -0.56 18.59 19.12
N ILE A 287 -1.33 19.66 19.32
CA ILE A 287 -0.91 21.04 18.98
C ILE A 287 0.40 21.43 19.68
N ARG A 288 0.63 20.95 20.91
CA ARG A 288 1.86 21.21 21.68
C ARG A 288 3.10 20.59 21.07
N LEU A 289 2.92 19.60 20.20
CA LEU A 289 3.97 18.84 19.52
C LEU A 289 4.27 19.37 18.12
N ILE A 290 3.44 20.28 17.58
CA ILE A 290 3.54 20.83 16.23
C ILE A 290 3.82 22.34 16.31
N PRO A 291 5.07 22.75 16.58
CA PRO A 291 5.40 24.16 16.77
C PRO A 291 5.17 25.01 15.51
N ASP A 292 5.37 24.44 14.33
CA ASP A 292 5.24 25.11 13.04
C ASP A 292 3.87 24.88 12.39
N LEU A 293 2.83 24.56 13.20
CA LEU A 293 1.49 24.21 12.73
C LEU A 293 0.96 25.15 11.64
N ILE A 294 1.03 26.45 11.88
CA ILE A 294 0.46 27.46 10.97
C ILE A 294 1.23 27.49 9.65
N GLN A 295 2.55 27.48 9.73
CA GLN A 295 3.42 27.49 8.56
C GLN A 295 3.17 26.22 7.72
N ASP A 296 3.23 25.04 8.34
CA ASP A 296 2.99 23.76 7.69
C ASP A 296 1.61 23.69 7.04
N TYR A 297 0.60 24.20 7.74
CA TYR A 297 -0.77 24.18 7.25
C TYR A 297 -0.94 24.99 5.96
N PHE A 298 -0.33 26.18 5.87
CA PHE A 298 -0.49 27.04 4.69
C PHE A 298 0.50 26.71 3.57
N ASP A 299 1.72 26.27 3.89
CA ASP A 299 2.74 25.94 2.89
C ASP A 299 2.48 24.60 2.19
N ASN A 300 1.97 23.61 2.90
CA ASN A 300 1.70 22.30 2.33
C ASN A 300 0.39 22.29 1.52
N ALA A 301 0.41 21.66 0.35
CA ALA A 301 -0.77 21.53 -0.49
C ALA A 301 -1.84 20.64 0.18
N GLN A 302 -3.13 20.98 -0.02
CA GLN A 302 -4.24 20.12 0.35
C GLN A 302 -4.37 18.98 -0.67
N GLY A 303 -4.25 17.75 -0.18
CA GLY A 303 -4.30 16.54 -0.98
C GLY A 303 -5.70 15.95 -1.07
N LYS A 304 -6.06 15.40 -2.23
CA LYS A 304 -7.35 14.76 -2.47
C LYS A 304 -7.30 13.28 -2.16
N LEU A 305 -8.37 12.76 -1.60
CA LEU A 305 -8.56 11.33 -1.35
C LEU A 305 -9.48 10.72 -2.40
N GLY A 306 -8.99 9.73 -3.12
CA GLY A 306 -9.78 9.10 -4.17
C GLY A 306 -9.37 7.65 -4.42
N THR A 307 -10.33 6.91 -4.96
CA THR A 307 -10.17 5.53 -5.40
C THR A 307 -10.34 5.47 -6.91
N LEU A 308 -9.40 4.81 -7.56
CA LEU A 308 -9.41 4.58 -9.00
C LEU A 308 -9.68 3.10 -9.29
N ARG A 309 -10.59 2.83 -10.23
CA ARG A 309 -10.84 1.50 -10.77
C ARG A 309 -10.84 1.56 -12.29
N CYS A 310 -10.21 0.60 -12.95
CA CYS A 310 -10.28 0.46 -14.40
C CYS A 310 -10.17 -1.01 -14.82
N SER A 311 -10.55 -1.28 -16.07
CA SER A 311 -10.49 -2.61 -16.69
C SER A 311 -10.63 -2.48 -18.21
N PRO A 312 -9.91 -3.29 -19.00
CA PRO A 312 -8.80 -4.16 -18.61
C PRO A 312 -7.51 -3.39 -18.33
N TRP A 313 -6.51 -4.03 -17.72
CA TRP A 313 -5.22 -3.41 -17.41
C TRP A 313 -4.16 -3.61 -18.48
N PHE A 314 -4.48 -4.32 -19.54
CA PHE A 314 -3.53 -4.66 -20.60
C PHE A 314 -4.12 -4.57 -22.00
N TYR A 315 -3.25 -4.53 -22.98
CA TYR A 315 -3.58 -4.71 -24.40
C TYR A 315 -2.58 -5.69 -25.03
N GLN A 316 -3.12 -6.84 -25.44
CA GLN A 316 -2.34 -7.94 -26.03
C GLN A 316 -1.08 -8.27 -25.17
N ASP A 317 0.08 -8.24 -25.79
CA ASP A 317 1.40 -8.41 -25.18
C ASP A 317 2.25 -7.11 -25.23
N SER A 318 1.62 -5.98 -25.58
CA SER A 318 2.33 -4.73 -25.88
C SER A 318 2.13 -3.62 -24.85
N CYS A 319 1.10 -3.69 -24.00
CA CYS A 319 0.87 -2.68 -22.97
C CYS A 319 0.26 -3.27 -21.71
N VAL A 320 0.72 -2.80 -20.54
CA VAL A 320 0.12 -3.10 -19.22
C VAL A 320 0.24 -1.89 -18.30
N ILE A 321 -0.75 -1.72 -17.41
CA ILE A 321 -0.70 -0.74 -16.31
C ILE A 321 -0.74 -1.49 -14.97
N LEU A 322 -0.06 -0.94 -13.94
CA LEU A 322 0.01 -1.54 -12.61
C LEU A 322 0.23 -0.47 -11.52
N GLY A 323 0.09 -0.87 -10.25
CA GLY A 323 0.15 0.04 -9.12
C GLY A 323 -0.92 1.14 -9.22
N ASP A 324 -0.61 2.35 -8.75
CA ASP A 324 -1.56 3.47 -8.76
C ASP A 324 -2.03 3.86 -10.17
N ALA A 325 -1.32 3.46 -11.24
CA ALA A 325 -1.78 3.66 -12.61
C ALA A 325 -3.02 2.82 -12.92
N ALA A 326 -3.17 1.67 -12.31
CA ALA A 326 -4.28 0.74 -12.48
C ALA A 326 -5.34 0.85 -11.35
N HIS A 327 -4.89 1.06 -10.10
CA HIS A 327 -5.75 0.91 -8.92
C HIS A 327 -5.32 1.79 -7.73
N ALA A 328 -5.19 3.09 -7.92
CA ALA A 328 -4.94 4.00 -6.79
C ALA A 328 -6.07 3.90 -5.75
N ILE A 329 -5.71 3.81 -4.48
CA ILE A 329 -6.64 3.66 -3.36
C ILE A 329 -6.39 4.71 -2.28
N VAL A 330 -7.40 4.96 -1.45
CA VAL A 330 -7.24 5.81 -0.26
C VAL A 330 -6.29 5.19 0.76
N PRO A 331 -5.55 5.98 1.56
CA PRO A 331 -4.39 5.50 2.32
C PRO A 331 -4.73 4.74 3.60
N PHE A 332 -5.99 4.66 4.00
CA PHE A 332 -6.41 4.25 5.35
C PHE A 332 -6.10 2.80 5.73
N HIS A 333 -5.86 1.92 4.78
CA HIS A 333 -5.39 0.57 5.05
C HIS A 333 -3.87 0.41 4.92
N GLY A 334 -3.16 1.46 4.45
CA GLY A 334 -1.71 1.43 4.22
C GLY A 334 -1.28 0.45 3.13
N GLN A 335 -2.16 0.13 2.17
CA GLN A 335 -1.90 -0.95 1.21
C GLN A 335 -1.58 -0.49 -0.21
N GLY A 336 -1.62 0.80 -0.56
CA GLY A 336 -1.34 1.26 -1.92
C GLY A 336 0.03 0.80 -2.45
N MET A 337 1.11 1.08 -1.71
CA MET A 337 2.45 0.62 -2.04
C MET A 337 2.56 -0.91 -2.01
N ASN A 338 2.03 -1.56 -0.97
CA ASN A 338 2.10 -3.02 -0.83
C ASN A 338 1.39 -3.74 -1.99
N ALA A 339 0.25 -3.23 -2.44
CA ALA A 339 -0.47 -3.76 -3.60
C ALA A 339 0.31 -3.57 -4.90
N GLY A 340 0.92 -2.39 -5.11
CA GLY A 340 1.77 -2.13 -6.26
C GLY A 340 3.05 -2.99 -6.26
N PHE A 341 3.62 -3.27 -5.10
CA PHE A 341 4.75 -4.19 -4.97
C PHE A 341 4.33 -5.65 -5.19
N GLU A 342 3.13 -6.03 -4.72
CA GLU A 342 2.55 -7.34 -5.04
C GLU A 342 2.27 -7.49 -6.55
N ASP A 343 1.87 -6.42 -7.25
CA ASP A 343 1.76 -6.45 -8.71
C ASP A 343 3.11 -6.82 -9.35
N CYS A 344 4.22 -6.23 -8.88
CA CYS A 344 5.54 -6.56 -9.39
C CYS A 344 5.89 -8.04 -9.17
N SER A 345 5.71 -8.54 -7.95
CA SER A 345 6.02 -9.93 -7.61
C SER A 345 5.14 -10.94 -8.35
N GLU A 346 3.85 -10.64 -8.50
CA GLU A 346 2.92 -11.50 -9.25
C GLU A 346 3.20 -11.51 -10.76
N LEU A 347 3.53 -10.35 -11.34
CA LEU A 347 3.92 -10.29 -12.75
C LEU A 347 5.16 -11.16 -13.03
N ILE A 348 6.17 -11.09 -12.15
CA ILE A 348 7.38 -11.92 -12.28
C ILE A 348 7.06 -13.40 -12.10
N ARG A 349 6.23 -13.76 -11.11
CA ARG A 349 5.80 -15.16 -10.89
C ARG A 349 5.07 -15.71 -12.12
N LEU A 350 4.23 -14.92 -12.74
CA LEU A 350 3.51 -15.32 -13.96
C LEU A 350 4.42 -15.43 -15.18
N LEU A 351 5.42 -14.56 -15.31
CA LEU A 351 6.45 -14.68 -16.33
C LEU A 351 7.24 -15.99 -16.19
N ASP A 352 7.57 -16.40 -14.97
CA ASP A 352 8.18 -17.70 -14.70
C ASP A 352 7.26 -18.86 -15.09
N HIS A 353 5.98 -18.76 -14.70
CA HIS A 353 4.98 -19.78 -14.97
C HIS A 353 4.70 -19.99 -16.47
N TYR A 354 4.62 -18.91 -17.24
CA TYR A 354 4.35 -18.94 -18.67
C TYR A 354 5.61 -18.87 -19.54
N HIS A 355 6.80 -19.09 -18.94
CA HIS A 355 8.09 -19.13 -19.65
C HIS A 355 8.29 -17.93 -20.56
N ASP A 356 8.07 -16.74 -20.00
CA ASP A 356 8.20 -15.44 -20.67
C ASP A 356 7.22 -15.18 -21.83
N ASP A 357 6.12 -15.96 -21.93
CA ASP A 357 5.00 -15.60 -22.79
C ASP A 357 4.22 -14.42 -22.20
N TRP A 358 4.50 -13.22 -22.69
CA TRP A 358 3.88 -12.00 -22.23
C TRP A 358 2.38 -11.95 -22.46
N LYS A 359 1.86 -12.55 -23.53
CA LYS A 359 0.43 -12.53 -23.81
C LYS A 359 -0.36 -13.30 -22.74
N SER A 360 0.03 -14.53 -22.46
CA SER A 360 -0.59 -15.34 -21.41
C SER A 360 -0.36 -14.74 -20.02
N THR A 361 0.83 -14.18 -19.78
CA THR A 361 1.18 -13.51 -18.53
C THR A 361 0.27 -12.32 -18.25
N LEU A 362 0.09 -11.39 -19.19
CA LEU A 362 -0.71 -10.18 -18.98
C LEU A 362 -2.20 -10.48 -18.85
N GLN A 363 -2.71 -11.47 -19.60
CA GLN A 363 -4.09 -11.92 -19.48
C GLN A 363 -4.37 -12.49 -18.08
N GLU A 364 -3.48 -13.35 -17.58
CA GLU A 364 -3.64 -13.96 -16.26
C GLU A 364 -3.38 -12.94 -15.13
N PHE A 365 -2.43 -12.02 -15.32
CA PHE A 365 -2.18 -10.93 -14.41
C PHE A 365 -3.44 -10.08 -14.16
N ASP A 366 -4.11 -9.62 -15.21
CA ASP A 366 -5.37 -8.87 -15.10
C ASP A 366 -6.44 -9.69 -14.38
N ARG A 367 -6.60 -10.97 -14.74
CA ARG A 367 -7.58 -11.88 -14.15
C ARG A 367 -7.40 -12.06 -12.65
N ILE A 368 -6.14 -12.16 -12.18
CA ILE A 368 -5.82 -12.39 -10.76
C ILE A 368 -5.81 -11.06 -9.99
N ARG A 369 -5.14 -10.02 -10.54
CA ARG A 369 -4.86 -8.81 -9.77
C ARG A 369 -6.05 -7.89 -9.62
N LYS A 370 -6.87 -7.76 -10.66
CA LYS A 370 -8.01 -6.83 -10.64
C LYS A 370 -9.00 -7.12 -9.49
N PRO A 371 -9.51 -8.34 -9.27
CA PRO A 371 -10.40 -8.61 -8.14
C PRO A 371 -9.75 -8.33 -6.77
N ASN A 372 -8.44 -8.54 -6.64
CA ASN A 372 -7.68 -8.24 -5.43
C ASN A 372 -7.56 -6.73 -5.21
N ALA A 373 -7.30 -5.95 -6.25
CA ALA A 373 -7.24 -4.50 -6.18
C ALA A 373 -8.59 -3.89 -5.82
N ASP A 374 -9.69 -4.39 -6.40
CA ASP A 374 -11.04 -3.96 -6.04
C ASP A 374 -11.34 -4.24 -4.55
N ALA A 375 -10.99 -5.44 -4.08
CA ALA A 375 -11.21 -5.84 -2.70
C ALA A 375 -10.43 -4.98 -1.68
N ILE A 376 -9.15 -4.68 -1.96
CA ILE A 376 -8.38 -3.81 -1.05
C ILE A 376 -8.86 -2.36 -1.08
N ALA A 377 -9.38 -1.90 -2.22
CA ALA A 377 -10.01 -0.58 -2.31
C ALA A 377 -11.25 -0.49 -1.40
N GLU A 378 -12.12 -1.49 -1.42
CA GLU A 378 -13.27 -1.57 -0.49
C GLU A 378 -12.82 -1.62 0.97
N MET A 379 -11.85 -2.48 1.29
CA MET A 379 -11.32 -2.58 2.66
C MET A 379 -10.69 -1.27 3.15
N ALA A 380 -10.08 -0.48 2.26
CA ALA A 380 -9.52 0.82 2.61
C ALA A 380 -10.61 1.85 2.94
N LEU A 381 -11.71 1.85 2.21
CA LEU A 381 -12.87 2.69 2.49
C LEU A 381 -13.55 2.29 3.81
N GLU A 382 -13.76 1.00 4.06
CA GLU A 382 -14.31 0.51 5.33
C GLU A 382 -13.40 0.86 6.52
N ASN A 383 -12.07 0.75 6.35
CA ASN A 383 -11.13 1.06 7.41
C ASN A 383 -11.07 2.57 7.71
N TYR A 384 -11.39 3.44 6.75
CA TYR A 384 -11.53 4.87 6.98
C TYR A 384 -12.62 5.16 8.01
N VAL A 385 -13.82 4.62 7.81
CA VAL A 385 -14.93 4.74 8.74
C VAL A 385 -14.54 4.19 10.12
N THR A 386 -13.91 3.00 10.14
CA THR A 386 -13.44 2.38 11.38
C THR A 386 -12.47 3.27 12.15
N MET A 387 -11.48 3.85 11.49
CA MET A 387 -10.42 4.64 12.14
C MET A 387 -10.93 5.97 12.74
N ARG A 388 -11.85 6.62 12.06
CA ARG A 388 -12.38 7.93 12.50
C ARG A 388 -13.50 7.81 13.54
N GLU A 389 -14.30 6.75 13.50
CA GLU A 389 -15.53 6.63 14.27
C GLU A 389 -15.52 5.45 15.28
N SER A 390 -15.16 4.25 14.80
CA SER A 390 -15.45 3.01 15.53
C SER A 390 -14.38 2.59 16.52
N VAL A 391 -13.12 3.02 16.37
CA VAL A 391 -12.01 2.57 17.23
C VAL A 391 -12.20 2.93 18.71
N ALA A 392 -13.00 3.94 19.01
CA ALA A 392 -13.33 4.36 20.38
C ALA A 392 -14.60 3.68 20.94
N ASP A 393 -15.35 2.92 20.10
CA ASP A 393 -16.58 2.25 20.49
C ASP A 393 -16.29 1.01 21.34
N PRO A 394 -16.85 0.86 22.56
CA PRO A 394 -16.68 -0.33 23.40
C PRO A 394 -17.10 -1.63 22.70
N LYS A 395 -18.17 -1.59 21.88
CA LYS A 395 -18.66 -2.76 21.14
C LYS A 395 -17.65 -3.20 20.06
N PHE A 396 -16.98 -2.24 19.43
CA PHE A 396 -15.89 -2.54 18.49
C PHE A 396 -14.70 -3.21 19.20
N GLN A 397 -14.35 -2.71 20.40
CA GLN A 397 -13.26 -3.31 21.19
C GLN A 397 -13.62 -4.74 21.62
N LEU A 398 -14.86 -4.96 22.08
CA LEU A 398 -15.36 -6.29 22.44
C LEU A 398 -15.28 -7.26 21.25
N LYS A 399 -15.77 -6.86 20.05
CA LYS A 399 -15.67 -7.69 18.84
C LYS A 399 -14.22 -8.02 18.47
N LYS A 400 -13.31 -7.08 18.65
CA LYS A 400 -11.89 -7.30 18.40
C LYS A 400 -11.30 -8.33 19.38
N GLU A 401 -11.63 -8.23 20.67
CA GLU A 401 -11.17 -9.18 21.69
C GLU A 401 -11.73 -10.58 21.43
N ILE A 402 -13.02 -10.69 21.09
CA ILE A 402 -13.64 -11.97 20.68
C ILE A 402 -12.87 -12.54 19.48
N GLY A 403 -12.57 -11.71 18.47
CA GLY A 403 -11.82 -12.12 17.29
C GLY A 403 -10.46 -12.71 17.62
N PHE A 404 -9.71 -12.13 18.55
CA PHE A 404 -8.43 -12.66 19.02
C PHE A 404 -8.58 -14.00 19.75
N ARG A 405 -9.63 -14.17 20.56
CA ARG A 405 -9.89 -15.46 21.21
C ARG A 405 -10.29 -16.54 20.19
N LEU A 406 -11.06 -16.17 19.17
CA LEU A 406 -11.41 -17.11 18.09
C LEU A 406 -10.17 -17.50 17.26
N GLU A 407 -9.27 -16.56 16.97
CA GLU A 407 -7.99 -16.85 16.31
C GLU A 407 -7.15 -17.86 17.12
N THR A 408 -7.05 -17.66 18.42
CA THR A 408 -6.31 -18.57 19.31
C THR A 408 -6.92 -19.98 19.30
N ARG A 409 -8.25 -20.07 19.24
CA ARG A 409 -8.99 -21.35 19.33
C ARG A 409 -9.10 -22.07 17.98
N PHE A 410 -9.17 -21.30 16.88
CA PHE A 410 -9.36 -21.82 15.51
C PHE A 410 -8.34 -21.17 14.54
N PRO A 411 -7.01 -21.35 14.77
CA PRO A 411 -5.98 -20.60 14.09
C PRO A 411 -5.88 -20.87 12.58
N ASP A 412 -6.40 -22.00 12.13
CA ASP A 412 -6.47 -22.40 10.72
C ASP A 412 -7.76 -21.94 10.01
N ARG A 413 -8.73 -21.38 10.73
CA ARG A 413 -10.02 -20.94 10.19
C ARG A 413 -10.33 -19.48 10.47
N PHE A 414 -10.18 -19.04 11.71
CA PHE A 414 -10.50 -17.69 12.14
C PHE A 414 -9.22 -16.86 12.34
N VAL A 415 -8.67 -16.32 11.27
CA VAL A 415 -7.61 -15.30 11.34
C VAL A 415 -8.25 -13.94 11.04
N PRO A 416 -8.17 -12.95 11.95
CA PRO A 416 -8.82 -11.65 11.76
C PRO A 416 -8.47 -11.02 10.40
N ARG A 417 -9.45 -10.37 9.76
CA ARG A 417 -9.26 -9.78 8.41
C ARG A 417 -8.03 -8.87 8.31
N TYR A 418 -7.79 -8.06 9.35
CA TYR A 418 -6.62 -7.19 9.38
C TYR A 418 -5.32 -7.99 9.34
N SER A 419 -5.22 -9.08 10.12
CA SER A 419 -4.07 -9.98 10.13
C SER A 419 -3.88 -10.69 8.79
N LEU A 420 -4.96 -11.15 8.15
CA LEU A 420 -4.91 -11.74 6.79
C LEU A 420 -4.29 -10.79 5.76
N VAL A 421 -4.55 -9.48 5.89
CA VAL A 421 -4.05 -8.47 4.98
C VAL A 421 -2.62 -8.06 5.32
N MET A 422 -2.29 -7.84 6.60
CA MET A 422 -1.03 -7.21 7.01
C MET A 422 0.10 -8.21 7.23
N PHE A 423 -0.21 -9.38 7.79
CA PHE A 423 0.82 -10.33 8.23
C PHE A 423 0.88 -11.59 7.37
N HIS A 424 -0.21 -11.88 6.66
CA HIS A 424 -0.31 -13.02 5.76
C HIS A 424 -0.49 -12.56 4.31
N ARG A 425 -0.04 -13.37 3.38
CA ARG A 425 -0.20 -13.11 1.94
C ARG A 425 -1.46 -13.77 1.38
N VAL A 426 -2.57 -13.69 2.14
CA VAL A 426 -3.87 -14.16 1.65
C VAL A 426 -4.36 -13.20 0.56
N PRO A 427 -4.83 -13.67 -0.61
CA PRO A 427 -5.37 -12.78 -1.65
C PRO A 427 -6.39 -11.81 -1.07
N TYR A 428 -6.33 -10.54 -1.43
CA TYR A 428 -7.20 -9.51 -0.86
C TYR A 428 -8.69 -9.83 -1.03
N ALA A 429 -9.08 -10.40 -2.18
CA ALA A 429 -10.45 -10.83 -2.43
C ALA A 429 -10.90 -11.92 -1.44
N THR A 430 -10.04 -12.87 -1.12
CA THR A 430 -10.28 -13.90 -0.10
C THR A 430 -10.36 -13.29 1.29
N ALA A 431 -9.42 -12.40 1.66
CA ALA A 431 -9.43 -11.70 2.95
C ALA A 431 -10.72 -10.86 3.13
N TYR A 432 -11.16 -10.19 2.07
CA TYR A 432 -12.40 -9.39 2.07
C TYR A 432 -13.64 -10.26 2.29
N ARG A 433 -13.81 -11.34 1.50
CA ARG A 433 -14.92 -12.28 1.63
C ARG A 433 -14.98 -12.88 3.03
N ARG A 434 -13.84 -13.42 3.51
CA ARG A 434 -13.75 -14.00 4.86
C ARG A 434 -14.03 -12.97 5.96
N GLY A 435 -13.55 -11.75 5.78
CA GLY A 435 -13.81 -10.65 6.71
C GLY A 435 -15.29 -10.29 6.86
N LYS A 436 -16.08 -10.37 5.78
CA LYS A 436 -17.54 -10.19 5.86
C LYS A 436 -18.20 -11.29 6.69
N ILE A 437 -17.81 -12.54 6.49
CA ILE A 437 -18.31 -13.68 7.28
C ILE A 437 -17.89 -13.54 8.76
N GLN A 438 -16.62 -13.20 9.00
CA GLN A 438 -16.12 -12.97 10.37
C GLN A 438 -16.90 -11.86 11.09
N GLN A 439 -17.22 -10.77 10.38
CA GLN A 439 -18.00 -9.68 10.94
C GLN A 439 -19.41 -10.13 11.35
N GLN A 440 -20.06 -10.99 10.56
CA GLN A 440 -21.36 -11.58 10.90
C GLN A 440 -21.27 -12.47 12.14
N ILE A 441 -20.26 -13.35 12.21
CA ILE A 441 -19.99 -14.20 13.38
C ILE A 441 -19.77 -13.35 14.63
N LEU A 442 -18.88 -12.36 14.56
CA LEU A 442 -18.57 -11.48 15.67
C LEU A 442 -19.79 -10.67 16.13
N SER A 443 -20.60 -10.17 15.21
CA SER A 443 -21.84 -9.47 15.56
C SER A 443 -22.80 -10.40 16.30
N SER A 444 -23.05 -11.60 15.77
CA SER A 444 -23.93 -12.58 16.40
C SER A 444 -23.47 -13.04 17.79
N LEU A 445 -22.17 -13.05 18.05
CA LEU A 445 -21.62 -13.42 19.35
C LEU A 445 -21.60 -12.26 20.35
N ALA A 446 -21.50 -11.02 19.85
CA ALA A 446 -21.38 -9.83 20.67
C ALA A 446 -22.70 -9.15 21.00
N ASP A 447 -23.83 -9.51 20.36
CA ASP A 447 -25.07 -8.72 20.43
C ASP A 447 -25.65 -8.56 21.86
N GLU A 448 -25.59 -9.60 22.68
CA GLU A 448 -26.24 -9.65 23.99
C GLU A 448 -25.25 -9.64 25.17
N ILE A 449 -23.95 -9.43 24.91
CA ILE A 449 -22.91 -9.48 25.94
C ILE A 449 -22.13 -8.17 26.02
N GLU A 450 -21.57 -7.91 27.20
CA GLU A 450 -20.71 -6.75 27.46
C GLU A 450 -19.26 -7.16 27.74
N SER A 451 -19.00 -8.45 28.01
CA SER A 451 -17.67 -8.99 28.31
C SER A 451 -17.35 -10.18 27.41
N VAL A 452 -16.09 -10.27 26.99
CA VAL A 452 -15.58 -11.42 26.26
C VAL A 452 -15.67 -12.74 27.05
N ASN A 453 -15.77 -12.66 28.38
CA ASN A 453 -15.92 -13.84 29.25
C ASN A 453 -17.31 -14.48 29.15
N ASP A 454 -18.29 -13.74 28.64
CA ASP A 454 -19.67 -14.19 28.48
C ASP A 454 -19.95 -14.84 27.11
N VAL A 455 -18.91 -14.96 26.27
CA VAL A 455 -19.01 -15.55 24.93
C VAL A 455 -19.34 -17.03 25.01
N ASP A 456 -20.40 -17.45 24.34
CA ASP A 456 -20.70 -18.88 24.10
C ASP A 456 -19.74 -19.44 23.03
N PHE A 457 -18.64 -20.01 23.50
CA PHE A 457 -17.63 -20.62 22.62
C PHE A 457 -18.10 -21.91 21.95
N SER A 458 -19.13 -22.58 22.45
CA SER A 458 -19.72 -23.75 21.76
C SER A 458 -20.49 -23.32 20.54
N ARG A 459 -21.28 -22.25 20.65
CA ARG A 459 -21.95 -21.59 19.52
C ARG A 459 -20.92 -21.01 18.52
N ALA A 460 -19.85 -20.40 19.04
CA ALA A 460 -18.78 -19.83 18.21
C ALA A 460 -18.09 -20.91 17.36
N GLU A 461 -17.83 -22.09 17.93
CA GLU A 461 -17.24 -23.23 17.22
C GLU A 461 -18.12 -23.69 16.04
N ILE A 462 -19.41 -23.85 16.26
CA ILE A 462 -20.36 -24.18 15.19
C ILE A 462 -20.32 -23.13 14.08
N LEU A 463 -20.44 -21.86 14.42
CA LEU A 463 -20.45 -20.76 13.45
C LEU A 463 -19.16 -20.68 12.65
N VAL A 464 -18.00 -20.89 13.27
CA VAL A 464 -16.70 -20.88 12.61
C VAL A 464 -16.58 -22.07 11.65
N HIS A 465 -16.93 -23.28 12.07
CA HIS A 465 -16.80 -24.49 11.26
C HIS A 465 -17.76 -24.53 10.07
N GLU A 466 -18.97 -24.03 10.24
CA GLU A 466 -19.98 -24.00 9.17
C GLU A 466 -19.69 -22.93 8.11
N ASN A 467 -19.08 -21.78 8.50
CA ASN A 467 -18.98 -20.62 7.62
C ASN A 467 -17.56 -20.30 7.13
N LEU A 468 -16.52 -20.84 7.77
CA LEU A 468 -15.13 -20.56 7.40
C LEU A 468 -14.39 -21.85 7.09
N SER A 469 -14.01 -22.02 5.81
CA SER A 469 -13.13 -23.11 5.37
C SER A 469 -11.72 -22.97 5.95
N THR A 470 -10.98 -24.04 6.01
CA THR A 470 -9.58 -24.08 6.48
C THR A 470 -8.68 -23.23 5.57
N LEU A 471 -7.80 -22.46 6.17
CA LEU A 471 -6.72 -21.74 5.52
C LEU A 471 -5.51 -22.67 5.40
N ILE A 472 -4.97 -22.81 4.20
CA ILE A 472 -3.84 -23.68 3.90
C ILE A 472 -2.66 -22.80 3.45
N ALA A 473 -1.52 -22.97 4.11
CA ALA A 473 -0.28 -22.31 3.68
C ALA A 473 0.22 -22.96 2.37
N GLY A 474 0.37 -22.16 1.33
CA GLY A 474 1.03 -22.57 0.10
C GLY A 474 2.56 -22.56 0.23
N PRO A 475 3.29 -23.17 -0.72
CA PRO A 475 4.74 -23.30 -0.69
C PRO A 475 5.47 -21.94 -0.65
N ASP A 476 4.85 -20.88 -1.19
CA ASP A 476 5.41 -19.52 -1.25
C ASP A 476 4.95 -18.62 -0.10
N GLY A 477 4.39 -19.19 0.98
CA GLY A 477 3.83 -18.43 2.09
C GLY A 477 2.52 -17.70 1.75
N VAL A 478 1.90 -17.97 0.60
CA VAL A 478 0.56 -17.53 0.26
C VAL A 478 -0.44 -18.46 0.91
N TRP A 479 -1.30 -17.91 1.75
CA TRP A 479 -2.38 -18.67 2.36
C TRP A 479 -3.61 -18.62 1.46
N VAL A 480 -4.16 -19.77 1.14
CA VAL A 480 -5.38 -19.89 0.35
C VAL A 480 -6.41 -20.72 1.12
N ASP A 481 -7.68 -20.43 0.93
CA ASP A 481 -8.74 -21.31 1.37
C ASP A 481 -9.12 -22.29 0.26
N GLU A 482 -9.82 -23.33 0.65
CA GLU A 482 -10.20 -24.44 -0.24
C GLU A 482 -11.03 -23.95 -1.43
N GLU A 483 -11.89 -22.94 -1.24
CA GLU A 483 -12.68 -22.32 -2.30
C GLU A 483 -11.81 -21.54 -3.29
N SER A 484 -10.80 -20.81 -2.81
CA SER A 484 -9.82 -20.15 -3.67
C SER A 484 -8.95 -21.13 -4.44
N ARG A 485 -8.67 -22.32 -3.88
CA ARG A 485 -7.96 -23.42 -4.59
C ARG A 485 -8.74 -23.93 -5.78
N GLN A 486 -10.05 -24.11 -5.64
CA GLN A 486 -10.91 -24.60 -6.74
C GLN A 486 -11.01 -23.57 -7.88
N ASN A 487 -10.96 -22.28 -7.56
CA ASN A 487 -11.01 -21.18 -8.52
C ASN A 487 -9.62 -20.85 -9.13
N CYS A 488 -8.53 -21.21 -8.47
CA CYS A 488 -7.16 -21.16 -9.00
C CYS A 488 -6.81 -22.54 -9.58
N GLN A 489 -7.17 -22.79 -10.83
CA GLN A 489 -6.70 -23.96 -11.59
C GLN A 489 -5.21 -23.89 -11.98
N LEU A 490 -4.40 -23.19 -11.22
CA LEU A 490 -2.96 -23.32 -11.31
C LEU A 490 -2.59 -24.65 -10.66
N LYS A 491 -2.30 -25.67 -11.48
CA LYS A 491 -1.72 -26.92 -10.99
C LYS A 491 -0.53 -26.58 -10.09
N PRO A 492 -0.35 -27.29 -8.95
CA PRO A 492 0.85 -27.12 -8.16
C PRO A 492 2.06 -27.41 -9.07
N LEU A 493 3.07 -26.53 -8.96
CA LEU A 493 4.39 -26.72 -9.58
C LEU A 493 5.03 -28.01 -9.07
#